data_6f247ffb24601e8b9f275d27afc54713
#
_entry.id   6f247ffb24601e8b9f275d27afc54713
#
_cell.length_a   1.000
_cell.length_b   1.000
_cell.length_c   1.000
_cell.angle_alpha   90.00
_cell.angle_beta   90.00
_cell.angle_gamma   90.00
#
_symmetry.space_group_name_H-M   'P 1'
#
loop_
_entity.id
_entity.type
_entity.pdbx_description
1 polymer ?
#
loop_
_entity_poly.entity_id
_entity_poly.type
_entity_poly.pdbx_seq_one_letter_code
_entity_poly.pdbx_strand_id
1 'polypeptide(L)'
;MKILITRPLQQSRRFAKALDKQFGESLEICISPVLEIKFFRVEINLKPFDGLIFTSESGVKAFAHLNKKTDKKVYCVGAYTSEVARRSGLSVSHTEKDVGDL
;
A
#
# COMPACT_ATOMS: atom_id res chain seq x y z
N MET A 1 14.72 19.96 14.38
CA MET A 1 14.80 19.55 12.95
C MET A 1 13.43 19.66 12.33
N LYS A 2 13.37 20.28 11.19
CA LYS A 2 12.12 20.48 10.46
C LYS A 2 12.08 19.53 9.26
N ILE A 3 11.00 18.75 9.13
CA ILE A 3 10.87 17.72 8.10
C ILE A 3 9.61 17.95 7.28
N LEU A 4 9.76 17.85 5.97
CA LEU A 4 8.66 17.92 5.02
C LEU A 4 8.32 16.52 4.54
N ILE A 5 7.04 16.14 4.63
CA ILE A 5 6.52 14.87 4.12
C ILE A 5 5.62 15.14 2.94
N THR A 6 5.93 14.54 1.80
CA THR A 6 5.26 14.80 0.52
C THR A 6 4.41 13.63 0.01
N ARG A 7 4.30 12.57 0.77
CA ARG A 7 3.48 11.39 0.43
C ARG A 7 1.99 11.76 0.37
N PRO A 8 1.14 10.94 -0.25
CA PRO A 8 -0.31 11.14 -0.19
C PRO A 8 -0.79 11.32 1.25
N LEU A 9 -1.84 12.12 1.45
CA LEU A 9 -2.22 12.63 2.77
C LEU A 9 -2.33 11.56 3.86
N GLN A 10 -3.04 10.46 3.60
CA GLN A 10 -3.23 9.39 4.59
C GLN A 10 -1.91 8.74 4.99
N GLN A 11 -1.05 8.49 4.01
CA GLN A 11 0.27 7.91 4.24
C GLN A 11 1.18 8.87 4.98
N SER A 12 1.11 10.17 4.66
CA SER A 12 1.87 11.21 5.36
C SER A 12 1.46 11.32 6.81
N ARG A 13 0.16 11.28 7.10
CA ARG A 13 -0.35 11.33 8.48
C ARG A 13 0.11 10.13 9.30
N ARG A 14 0.06 8.95 8.72
CA ARG A 14 0.52 7.73 9.38
C ARG A 14 2.01 7.78 9.67
N PHE A 15 2.79 8.23 8.70
CA PHE A 15 4.24 8.35 8.84
C PHE A 15 4.61 9.42 9.87
N ALA A 16 3.94 10.58 9.85
CA ALA A 16 4.15 11.64 10.83
C ALA A 16 3.88 11.13 12.26
N LYS A 17 2.82 10.35 12.43
CA LYS A 17 2.48 9.78 13.73
C LYS A 17 3.55 8.82 14.23
N ALA A 18 4.11 8.00 13.35
CA ALA A 18 5.20 7.10 13.69
C ALA A 18 6.48 7.85 14.09
N LEU A 19 6.80 8.91 13.35
CA LEU A 19 7.95 9.76 13.66
C LEU A 19 7.77 10.50 14.99
N ASP A 20 6.59 11.02 15.25
CA ASP A 20 6.27 11.72 16.49
C ASP A 20 6.41 10.78 17.70
N LYS A 21 5.93 9.55 17.57
CA LYS A 21 6.06 8.54 18.60
C LYS A 21 7.52 8.20 18.90
N GLN A 22 8.37 8.18 17.89
CA GLN A 22 9.78 7.79 18.04
C GLN A 22 10.67 8.94 18.48
N PHE A 23 10.46 10.15 17.97
CA PHE A 23 11.34 11.29 18.17
C PHE A 23 10.71 12.43 18.99
N GLY A 24 9.38 12.44 19.13
CA GLY A 24 8.67 13.43 19.93
C GLY A 24 8.88 14.85 19.46
N GLU A 25 9.07 15.77 20.42
CA GLU A 25 9.16 17.20 20.16
C GLU A 25 10.44 17.62 19.43
N SER A 26 11.40 16.72 19.25
CA SER A 26 12.65 17.04 18.53
C SER A 26 12.41 17.23 17.02
N LEU A 27 11.25 16.85 16.51
CA LEU A 27 10.88 17.02 15.11
C LEU A 27 9.70 17.98 14.97
N GLU A 28 9.85 18.92 14.05
CA GLU A 28 8.74 19.69 13.51
C GLU A 28 8.37 19.10 12.15
N ILE A 29 7.14 18.62 12.02
CA ILE A 29 6.69 17.90 10.83
C ILE A 29 5.71 18.75 10.06
N CYS A 30 5.99 18.95 8.77
CA CYS A 30 5.11 19.62 7.84
C CYS A 30 4.65 18.61 6.79
N ILE A 31 3.34 18.47 6.60
CA ILE A 31 2.75 17.58 5.61
C ILE A 31 2.29 18.41 4.43
N SER A 32 2.85 18.11 3.25
CA SER A 32 2.49 18.79 2.01
C SER A 32 2.44 17.75 0.89
N PRO A 33 1.30 17.06 0.72
CA PRO A 33 1.18 16.02 -0.31
C PRO A 33 1.37 16.63 -1.69
N VAL A 34 2.20 15.96 -2.51
CA VAL A 34 2.39 16.30 -3.92
C VAL A 34 1.74 15.28 -4.85
N LEU A 35 1.15 14.24 -4.26
CA LEU A 35 0.43 13.18 -4.97
C LEU A 35 -0.92 12.97 -4.32
N GLU A 36 -1.92 12.75 -5.14
CA GLU A 36 -3.24 12.31 -4.72
C GLU A 36 -3.54 10.96 -5.38
N ILE A 37 -4.00 9.99 -4.58
CA ILE A 37 -4.35 8.67 -5.11
C ILE A 37 -5.82 8.66 -5.50
N LYS A 38 -6.08 8.32 -6.77
CA LYS A 38 -7.43 8.11 -7.29
C LYS A 38 -7.55 6.71 -7.85
N PHE A 39 -8.65 6.03 -7.54
CA PHE A 39 -8.89 4.69 -8.02
C PHE A 39 -9.72 4.73 -9.31
N PHE A 40 -9.17 4.12 -10.36
CA PHE A 40 -9.94 3.93 -11.58
C PHE A 40 -10.87 2.74 -11.42
N ARG A 41 -12.11 2.90 -11.88
CA ARG A 41 -13.02 1.78 -11.97
C ARG A 41 -12.82 1.12 -13.33
N VAL A 42 -12.15 -0.02 -13.34
CA VAL A 42 -11.80 -0.75 -14.57
C VAL A 42 -12.35 -2.16 -14.54
N GLU A 43 -12.64 -2.70 -15.70
CA GLU A 43 -12.97 -4.12 -15.86
C GLU A 43 -11.67 -4.92 -15.97
N ILE A 44 -11.50 -5.87 -15.07
CA ILE A 44 -10.34 -6.76 -15.08
C ILE A 44 -10.82 -8.19 -15.21
N ASN A 45 -10.36 -8.88 -16.24
CA ASN A 45 -10.57 -10.30 -16.40
C ASN A 45 -9.37 -11.05 -15.87
N LEU A 46 -9.54 -11.77 -14.75
CA LEU A 46 -8.45 -12.49 -14.09
C LEU A 46 -8.15 -13.85 -14.71
N LYS A 47 -9.04 -14.37 -15.56
CA LYS A 47 -8.92 -15.74 -16.11
C LYS A 47 -7.57 -16.05 -16.76
N PRO A 48 -6.98 -15.16 -17.59
CA PRO A 48 -5.71 -15.48 -18.23
C PRO A 48 -4.49 -15.42 -17.32
N PHE A 49 -4.66 -14.97 -16.07
CA PHE A 49 -3.53 -14.76 -15.16
C PHE A 49 -3.45 -15.84 -14.10
N ASP A 50 -2.24 -16.25 -13.76
CA ASP A 50 -1.99 -17.23 -12.71
C ASP A 50 -1.81 -16.60 -11.34
N GLY A 51 -1.49 -15.32 -11.28
CA GLY A 51 -1.27 -14.62 -10.02
C GLY A 51 -1.41 -13.12 -10.14
N LEU A 52 -1.42 -12.48 -8.98
CA LEU A 52 -1.49 -11.03 -8.83
C LEU A 52 -0.28 -10.55 -8.06
N ILE A 53 0.30 -9.44 -8.47
CA ILE A 53 1.41 -8.81 -7.76
C ILE A 53 0.97 -7.42 -7.31
N PHE A 54 1.12 -7.14 -6.03
CA PHE A 54 0.88 -5.82 -5.46
C PHE A 54 2.18 -5.26 -4.91
N THR A 55 2.52 -4.06 -5.32
CA THR A 55 3.73 -3.37 -4.88
C THR A 55 3.45 -2.21 -3.94
N SER A 56 2.17 -1.91 -3.68
CA SER A 56 1.76 -0.83 -2.80
C SER A 56 0.40 -1.10 -2.17
N GLU A 57 0.16 -0.49 -1.01
CA GLU A 57 -1.16 -0.53 -0.37
C GLU A 57 -2.26 0.08 -1.24
N SER A 58 -1.91 1.12 -2.01
CA SER A 58 -2.88 1.78 -2.89
C SER A 58 -3.39 0.83 -3.97
N GLY A 59 -2.52 0.01 -4.53
CA GLY A 59 -2.90 -1.01 -5.51
C GLY A 59 -3.85 -2.04 -4.91
N VAL A 60 -3.57 -2.49 -3.69
CA VAL A 60 -4.46 -3.43 -2.97
C VAL A 60 -5.83 -2.81 -2.73
N LYS A 61 -5.87 -1.58 -2.24
CA LYS A 61 -7.12 -0.88 -1.96
C LYS A 61 -7.94 -0.63 -3.22
N ALA A 62 -7.27 -0.26 -4.31
CA ALA A 62 -7.92 -0.08 -5.61
C ALA A 62 -8.55 -1.39 -6.11
N PHE A 63 -7.83 -2.49 -5.99
CA PHE A 63 -8.34 -3.82 -6.34
C PHE A 63 -9.53 -4.21 -5.47
N ALA A 64 -9.46 -3.95 -4.17
CA ALA A 64 -10.56 -4.23 -3.23
C ALA A 64 -11.84 -3.48 -3.60
N HIS A 65 -11.71 -2.25 -4.12
CA HIS A 65 -12.87 -1.47 -4.58
C HIS A 65 -13.60 -2.09 -5.75
N LEU A 66 -12.97 -2.97 -6.50
CA LEU A 66 -13.62 -3.67 -7.60
C LEU A 66 -14.53 -4.82 -7.14
N ASN A 67 -14.50 -5.14 -5.85
CA ASN A 67 -15.27 -6.24 -5.24
C ASN A 67 -15.06 -7.59 -5.93
N LYS A 68 -13.88 -7.79 -6.52
CA LYS A 68 -13.54 -9.06 -7.14
C LYS A 68 -12.95 -10.00 -6.11
N LYS A 69 -13.48 -11.21 -6.08
CA LYS A 69 -12.89 -12.32 -5.33
C LYS A 69 -11.98 -13.11 -6.25
N THR A 70 -10.89 -13.61 -5.70
CA THR A 70 -9.96 -14.41 -6.46
C THR A 70 -9.35 -15.51 -5.60
N ASP A 71 -9.12 -16.65 -6.23
CA ASP A 71 -8.34 -17.76 -5.68
C ASP A 71 -6.92 -17.79 -6.26
N LYS A 72 -6.59 -16.81 -7.11
CA LYS A 72 -5.26 -16.70 -7.70
C LYS A 72 -4.23 -16.41 -6.62
N LYS A 73 -2.99 -16.85 -6.87
CA LYS A 73 -1.87 -16.55 -5.97
C LYS A 73 -1.62 -15.05 -5.91
N VAL A 74 -1.40 -14.55 -4.70
CA VAL A 74 -1.13 -13.12 -4.47
C VAL A 74 0.28 -12.97 -3.93
N TYR A 75 1.05 -12.16 -4.60
CA TYR A 75 2.42 -11.82 -4.24
C TYR A 75 2.47 -10.34 -3.85
N CYS A 76 3.14 -10.04 -2.75
CA CYS A 76 3.25 -8.66 -2.28
C CYS A 76 4.71 -8.27 -2.11
N VAL A 77 5.00 -7.02 -2.43
CA VAL A 77 6.26 -6.39 -2.09
C VAL A 77 6.02 -5.48 -0.89
N GLY A 78 6.76 -5.75 0.18
CA GLY A 78 6.64 -5.03 1.44
C GLY A 78 5.66 -5.67 2.42
N ALA A 79 6.05 -5.69 3.70
CA ALA A 79 5.25 -6.29 4.75
C ALA A 79 3.91 -5.57 4.94
N TYR A 80 3.90 -4.25 4.84
CA TYR A 80 2.68 -3.47 5.01
C TYR A 80 1.67 -3.72 3.86
N THR A 81 2.17 -3.79 2.62
CA THR A 81 1.33 -4.14 1.46
C THR A 81 0.65 -5.50 1.68
N SER A 82 1.41 -6.46 2.17
CA SER A 82 0.93 -7.80 2.49
C SER A 82 -0.14 -7.77 3.57
N GLU A 83 0.05 -7.00 4.62
CA GLU A 83 -0.92 -6.84 5.70
C GLU A 83 -2.23 -6.25 5.19
N VAL A 84 -2.16 -5.20 4.38
CA VAL A 84 -3.35 -4.58 3.78
C VAL A 84 -4.07 -5.58 2.88
N ALA A 85 -3.33 -6.38 2.11
CA ALA A 85 -3.91 -7.42 1.26
C ALA A 85 -4.68 -8.45 2.10
N ARG A 86 -4.11 -8.93 3.19
CA ARG A 86 -4.78 -9.87 4.10
C ARG A 86 -6.03 -9.27 4.73
N ARG A 87 -5.97 -8.03 5.16
CA ARG A 87 -7.13 -7.29 5.71
C ARG A 87 -8.24 -7.12 4.68
N SER A 88 -7.88 -7.05 3.41
CA SER A 88 -8.82 -6.95 2.30
C SER A 88 -9.42 -8.31 1.88
N GLY A 89 -9.05 -9.38 2.55
CA GLY A 89 -9.56 -10.71 2.28
C GLY A 89 -8.76 -11.51 1.26
N LEU A 90 -7.59 -11.04 0.87
CA LEU A 90 -6.72 -11.76 -0.06
C LEU A 90 -5.83 -12.75 0.69
N SER A 91 -5.62 -13.92 0.09
CA SER A 91 -4.67 -14.91 0.61
C SER A 91 -3.30 -14.67 -0.01
N VAL A 92 -2.41 -14.07 0.76
CA VAL A 92 -1.06 -13.74 0.30
C VAL A 92 -0.21 -15.02 0.29
N SER A 93 0.28 -15.39 -0.89
CA SER A 93 1.11 -16.58 -1.07
C SER A 93 2.58 -16.30 -0.73
N HIS A 94 3.04 -15.09 -0.99
CA HIS A 94 4.44 -14.74 -0.82
C HIS A 94 4.62 -13.24 -0.62
N THR A 95 5.53 -12.88 0.27
CA THR A 95 5.87 -11.49 0.56
C THR A 95 7.37 -11.32 0.50
N GLU A 96 7.83 -10.35 -0.29
CA GLU A 96 9.25 -10.00 -0.39
C GLU A 96 9.46 -8.52 -0.07
N LYS A 97 10.70 -8.18 0.27
CA LYS A 97 11.09 -6.78 0.54
C LYS A 97 11.24 -5.97 -0.74
N ASP A 98 11.60 -6.63 -1.82
CA ASP A 98 11.99 -6.02 -3.08
C ASP A 98 11.41 -6.80 -4.25
N VAL A 99 11.09 -6.09 -5.34
CA VAL A 99 10.61 -6.71 -6.58
C VAL A 99 11.62 -7.73 -7.12
N GLY A 100 12.91 -7.45 -6.97
CA GLY A 100 13.97 -8.36 -7.42
C GLY A 100 13.98 -9.72 -6.72
N ASP A 101 13.32 -9.84 -5.58
CA ASP A 101 13.26 -11.08 -4.79
C ASP A 101 12.02 -11.94 -5.10
N LEU A 102 11.12 -11.42 -5.91
CA LEU A 102 9.95 -12.19 -6.36
C LEU A 102 10.37 -13.23 -7.44
#